data_2980e56325c5dd50c89142803d992f0a
#
_entry.id   2980e56325c5dd50c89142803d992f0a
#
_cell.length_a   1.000
_cell.length_b   1.000
_cell.length_c   1.000
_cell.angle_alpha   90.00
_cell.angle_beta   90.00
_cell.angle_gamma   90.00
#
_symmetry.space_group_name_H-M   'P 1'
#
loop_
_entity.id
_entity.type
_entity.pdbx_description
1 polymer ?
#
loop_
_entity_poly.entity_id
_entity_poly.type
_entity_poly.pdbx_seq_one_letter_code
_entity_poly.pdbx_strand_id
1 'polypeptide(L)'
;MTAFPPLQHVDAGVLNIGYHACGPTDGPPVFLMHGFPYDVHAYAEVAPRLATAGCRVIVPYLRGFGPTRFLDPSIPRSGEQAALGADLLALMDALAVPRALLAGYDWGGRAACVVAALWPERCTGLLSFNSYNIQDIARAMQPDLPRNEHSLWYQYYFHSERGRRGLAQD
;
A
#
# COMPACT_ATOMS: atom_id res chain seq x y z
N MET A 1 -7.55 15.03 18.83
CA MET A 1 -7.17 14.03 17.83
C MET A 1 -8.43 13.27 17.46
N THR A 2 -8.93 13.40 16.26
CA THR A 2 -10.05 12.57 15.76
C THR A 2 -9.57 11.12 15.71
N ALA A 3 -10.23 10.24 16.47
CA ALA A 3 -9.93 8.82 16.46
C ALA A 3 -10.16 8.26 15.04
N PHE A 4 -9.27 7.40 14.58
CA PHE A 4 -9.48 6.67 13.32
C PHE A 4 -10.81 5.88 13.40
N PRO A 5 -11.56 5.74 12.31
CA PRO A 5 -12.75 4.89 12.29
C PRO A 5 -12.41 3.47 12.77
N PRO A 6 -13.39 2.69 13.25
CA PRO A 6 -13.15 1.31 13.68
C PRO A 6 -12.42 0.49 12.62
N LEU A 7 -11.48 -0.35 13.07
CA LEU A 7 -10.78 -1.31 12.23
C LEU A 7 -11.78 -2.34 11.68
N GLN A 8 -11.68 -2.60 10.40
CA GLN A 8 -12.45 -3.61 9.68
C GLN A 8 -11.51 -4.62 9.04
N HIS A 9 -12.02 -5.80 8.72
CA HIS A 9 -11.27 -6.86 8.06
C HIS A 9 -12.06 -7.43 6.89
N VAL A 10 -11.33 -7.82 5.83
CA VAL A 10 -11.90 -8.52 4.68
C VAL A 10 -10.88 -9.48 4.10
N ASP A 11 -11.34 -10.66 3.68
CA ASP A 11 -10.53 -11.59 2.91
C ASP A 11 -10.46 -11.12 1.47
N ALA A 12 -9.25 -10.86 0.99
CA ALA A 12 -8.98 -10.31 -0.33
C ALA A 12 -7.74 -11.00 -0.93
N GLY A 13 -7.94 -11.76 -1.99
CA GLY A 13 -6.88 -12.54 -2.60
C GLY A 13 -6.24 -13.51 -1.61
N VAL A 14 -4.97 -13.29 -1.30
CA VAL A 14 -4.19 -14.15 -0.39
C VAL A 14 -4.12 -13.61 1.04
N LEU A 15 -4.81 -12.51 1.34
CA LEU A 15 -4.72 -11.79 2.61
C LEU A 15 -6.07 -11.64 3.29
N ASN A 16 -6.06 -11.68 4.62
CA ASN A 16 -7.06 -11.00 5.44
C ASN A 16 -6.53 -9.59 5.68
N ILE A 17 -7.14 -8.59 5.04
CA ILE A 17 -6.69 -7.20 5.07
C ILE A 17 -7.43 -6.43 6.15
N GLY A 18 -6.66 -5.85 7.09
CA GLY A 18 -7.18 -4.85 8.00
C GLY A 18 -7.23 -3.48 7.33
N TYR A 19 -8.33 -2.75 7.49
CA TYR A 19 -8.50 -1.42 6.92
C TYR A 19 -9.42 -0.55 7.76
N HIS A 20 -9.32 0.76 7.57
CA HIS A 20 -10.27 1.74 8.07
C HIS A 20 -11.07 2.32 6.92
N ALA A 21 -12.35 2.60 7.15
CA ALA A 21 -13.20 3.26 6.16
C ALA A 21 -13.97 4.41 6.80
N CYS A 22 -14.10 5.51 6.07
CA CYS A 22 -14.89 6.68 6.49
C CYS A 22 -15.53 7.38 5.29
N GLY A 23 -16.52 8.22 5.59
CA GLY A 23 -17.34 8.91 4.60
C GLY A 23 -18.54 8.09 4.12
N PRO A 24 -19.35 8.66 3.22
CA PRO A 24 -20.55 8.02 2.72
C PRO A 24 -20.22 6.79 1.86
N THR A 25 -20.96 5.71 2.04
CA THR A 25 -20.71 4.43 1.34
C THR A 25 -20.96 4.51 -0.17
N ASP A 26 -21.78 5.44 -0.61
CA ASP A 26 -22.12 5.75 -2.00
C ASP A 26 -21.28 6.89 -2.60
N GLY A 27 -20.37 7.49 -1.81
CA GLY A 27 -19.47 8.52 -2.28
C GLY A 27 -18.40 8.00 -3.24
N PRO A 28 -17.73 8.89 -4.01
CA PRO A 28 -16.62 8.52 -4.86
C PRO A 28 -15.53 7.79 -4.05
N PRO A 29 -15.15 6.55 -4.43
CA PRO A 29 -14.19 5.77 -3.65
C PRO A 29 -12.75 6.27 -3.85
N VAL A 30 -12.03 6.37 -2.73
CA VAL A 30 -10.63 6.77 -2.64
C VAL A 30 -9.87 5.78 -1.79
N PHE A 31 -8.83 5.16 -2.32
CA PHE A 31 -7.90 4.34 -1.56
C PHE A 31 -6.66 5.17 -1.20
N LEU A 32 -6.30 5.16 0.08
CA LEU A 32 -5.11 5.83 0.61
C LEU A 32 -4.10 4.78 1.07
N MET A 33 -3.05 4.59 0.29
CA MET A 33 -2.06 3.53 0.46
C MET A 33 -0.79 4.07 1.11
N HIS A 34 -0.49 3.62 2.33
CA HIS A 34 0.72 4.04 3.07
C HIS A 34 2.00 3.41 2.53
N GLY A 35 3.14 3.85 3.04
CA GLY A 35 4.46 3.29 2.75
C GLY A 35 5.23 2.88 3.99
N PHE A 36 6.49 2.49 3.80
CA PHE A 36 7.41 2.13 4.86
C PHE A 36 8.15 3.38 5.37
N PRO A 37 8.45 3.52 6.67
CA PRO A 37 8.14 2.60 7.77
C PRO A 37 6.81 2.90 8.49
N TYR A 38 6.01 3.77 7.94
CA TYR A 38 4.73 4.20 8.51
C TYR A 38 3.59 3.26 8.14
N ASP A 39 2.39 3.54 8.66
CA ASP A 39 1.18 2.79 8.43
C ASP A 39 -0.02 3.72 8.13
N VAL A 40 -1.22 3.23 8.32
CA VAL A 40 -2.48 3.96 8.08
C VAL A 40 -2.57 5.29 8.81
N HIS A 41 -1.88 5.45 9.96
CA HIS A 41 -1.92 6.67 10.76
C HIS A 41 -1.33 7.89 10.04
N ALA A 42 -0.53 7.68 8.98
CA ALA A 42 -0.09 8.76 8.10
C ALA A 42 -1.27 9.51 7.45
N TYR A 43 -2.43 8.89 7.38
CA TYR A 43 -3.65 9.47 6.81
C TYR A 43 -4.68 9.94 7.84
N ALA A 44 -4.32 9.97 9.14
CA ALA A 44 -5.23 10.33 10.22
C ALA A 44 -5.89 11.72 10.04
N GLU A 45 -5.23 12.64 9.38
CA GLU A 45 -5.79 13.97 9.10
C GLU A 45 -6.42 14.06 7.70
N VAL A 46 -5.89 13.34 6.73
CA VAL A 46 -6.34 13.43 5.33
C VAL A 46 -7.65 12.68 5.13
N ALA A 47 -7.78 11.48 5.68
CA ALA A 47 -8.96 10.63 5.49
C ALA A 47 -10.26 11.31 5.97
N PRO A 48 -10.33 11.91 7.18
CA PRO A 48 -11.53 12.63 7.62
C PRO A 48 -11.88 13.84 6.74
N ARG A 49 -10.89 14.55 6.20
CA ARG A 49 -11.12 15.71 5.32
C ARG A 49 -11.77 15.27 4.00
N LEU A 50 -11.28 14.18 3.40
CA LEU A 50 -11.87 13.61 2.18
C LEU A 50 -13.28 13.07 2.45
N ALA A 51 -13.48 12.41 3.60
CA ALA A 51 -14.80 11.94 4.01
C ALA A 51 -15.79 13.10 4.17
N THR A 52 -15.37 14.22 4.78
CA THR A 52 -16.19 15.43 4.90
C THR A 52 -16.50 16.05 3.54
N ALA A 53 -15.59 15.91 2.55
CA ALA A 53 -15.81 16.31 1.18
C ALA A 53 -16.71 15.35 0.38
N GLY A 54 -17.27 14.31 1.02
CA GLY A 54 -18.22 13.38 0.42
C GLY A 54 -17.58 12.15 -0.24
N CYS A 55 -16.29 11.89 -0.03
CA CYS A 55 -15.62 10.70 -0.56
C CYS A 55 -15.85 9.48 0.36
N ARG A 56 -15.98 8.29 -0.24
CA ARG A 56 -15.82 7.00 0.44
C ARG A 56 -14.33 6.69 0.53
N VAL A 57 -13.73 6.87 1.70
CA VAL A 57 -12.29 6.71 1.90
C VAL A 57 -11.98 5.36 2.51
N ILE A 58 -11.06 4.61 1.93
CA ILE A 58 -10.56 3.33 2.38
C ILE A 58 -9.05 3.43 2.61
N VAL A 59 -8.60 3.07 3.83
CA VAL A 59 -7.21 3.16 4.26
C VAL A 59 -6.75 1.79 4.74
N PRO A 60 -6.22 0.93 3.86
CA PRO A 60 -5.79 -0.41 4.23
C PRO A 60 -4.38 -0.42 4.83
N TYR A 61 -4.13 -1.41 5.69
CA TYR A 61 -2.79 -1.84 6.04
C TYR A 61 -2.22 -2.71 4.91
N LEU A 62 -1.06 -2.36 4.40
CA LEU A 62 -0.36 -3.16 3.39
C LEU A 62 0.04 -4.53 3.95
N ARG A 63 0.37 -5.49 3.05
CA ARG A 63 0.94 -6.77 3.45
C ARG A 63 2.16 -6.57 4.36
N GLY A 64 2.22 -7.32 5.45
CA GLY A 64 3.29 -7.23 6.45
C GLY A 64 3.12 -6.11 7.48
N PHE A 65 2.07 -5.30 7.40
CA PHE A 65 1.81 -4.21 8.34
C PHE A 65 0.55 -4.45 9.18
N GLY A 66 0.61 -3.94 10.40
CA GLY A 66 -0.53 -3.90 11.32
C GLY A 66 -1.27 -5.23 11.44
N PRO A 67 -2.60 -5.26 11.33
CA PRO A 67 -3.41 -6.46 11.47
C PRO A 67 -3.53 -7.30 10.17
N THR A 68 -3.02 -6.82 9.03
CA THR A 68 -3.08 -7.59 7.76
C THR A 68 -2.27 -8.88 7.86
N ARG A 69 -2.86 -10.01 7.50
CA ARG A 69 -2.27 -11.34 7.61
C ARG A 69 -2.49 -12.16 6.35
N PHE A 70 -1.55 -13.06 6.06
CA PHE A 70 -1.76 -14.07 5.02
C PHE A 70 -2.79 -15.10 5.49
N LEU A 71 -3.71 -15.46 4.61
CA LEU A 71 -4.74 -16.48 4.89
C LEU A 71 -4.13 -17.88 5.05
N ASP A 72 -3.04 -18.14 4.34
CA ASP A 72 -2.33 -19.41 4.42
C ASP A 72 -0.84 -19.14 4.71
N PRO A 73 -0.27 -19.76 5.78
CA PRO A 73 1.14 -19.57 6.15
C PRO A 73 2.13 -20.12 5.11
N SER A 74 1.70 -20.99 4.19
CA SER A 74 2.52 -21.54 3.11
C SER A 74 2.74 -20.57 1.95
N ILE A 75 1.96 -19.49 1.85
CA ILE A 75 2.08 -18.49 0.79
C ILE A 75 3.41 -17.74 0.93
N PRO A 76 4.20 -17.64 -0.17
CA PRO A 76 5.47 -16.91 -0.15
C PRO A 76 5.30 -15.45 0.27
N ARG A 77 6.17 -14.99 1.16
CA ARG A 77 6.19 -13.60 1.68
C ARG A 77 6.86 -12.66 0.68
N SER A 78 6.23 -12.43 -0.47
CA SER A 78 6.71 -11.48 -1.46
C SER A 78 6.38 -10.04 -1.05
N GLY A 79 7.38 -9.16 -1.12
CA GLY A 79 7.23 -7.69 -0.96
C GLY A 79 7.32 -6.95 -2.29
N GLU A 80 7.20 -7.63 -3.41
CA GLU A 80 7.28 -7.01 -4.74
C GLU A 80 6.12 -6.06 -4.99
N GLN A 81 6.40 -4.97 -5.70
CA GLN A 81 5.37 -3.97 -6.03
C GLN A 81 4.18 -4.56 -6.81
N ALA A 82 4.43 -5.56 -7.66
CA ALA A 82 3.37 -6.26 -8.38
C ALA A 82 2.43 -7.02 -7.44
N ALA A 83 2.98 -7.63 -6.38
CA ALA A 83 2.19 -8.31 -5.36
C ALA A 83 1.34 -7.33 -4.54
N LEU A 84 1.89 -6.14 -4.21
CA LEU A 84 1.12 -5.08 -3.53
C LEU A 84 0.01 -4.52 -4.43
N GLY A 85 0.28 -4.39 -5.74
CA GLY A 85 -0.74 -4.00 -6.72
C GLY A 85 -1.86 -5.03 -6.83
N ALA A 86 -1.53 -6.32 -6.84
CA ALA A 86 -2.49 -7.41 -6.83
C ALA A 86 -3.36 -7.42 -5.55
N ASP A 87 -2.77 -7.11 -4.39
CA ASP A 87 -3.53 -6.96 -3.14
C ASP A 87 -4.53 -5.81 -3.20
N LEU A 88 -4.10 -4.66 -3.73
CA LEU A 88 -5.00 -3.52 -3.89
C LEU A 88 -6.17 -3.87 -4.82
N LEU A 89 -5.90 -4.54 -5.94
CA LEU A 89 -6.94 -4.99 -6.85
C LEU A 89 -7.91 -5.98 -6.17
N ALA A 90 -7.37 -6.98 -5.46
CA ALA A 90 -8.17 -7.94 -4.72
C ALA A 90 -9.02 -7.28 -3.62
N LEU A 91 -8.48 -6.26 -2.94
CA LEU A 91 -9.23 -5.48 -1.96
C LEU A 91 -10.36 -4.69 -2.61
N MET A 92 -10.12 -4.07 -3.76
CA MET A 92 -11.17 -3.39 -4.53
C MET A 92 -12.30 -4.37 -4.89
N ASP A 93 -11.97 -5.59 -5.31
CA ASP A 93 -12.94 -6.62 -5.66
C ASP A 93 -13.74 -7.07 -4.43
N ALA A 94 -13.05 -7.36 -3.31
CA ALA A 94 -13.68 -7.79 -2.07
C ALA A 94 -14.63 -6.74 -1.47
N LEU A 95 -14.35 -5.45 -1.70
CA LEU A 95 -15.19 -4.33 -1.26
C LEU A 95 -16.23 -3.89 -2.29
N ALA A 96 -16.37 -4.65 -3.40
CA ALA A 96 -17.24 -4.34 -4.53
C ALA A 96 -17.02 -2.91 -5.09
N VAL A 97 -15.75 -2.47 -5.19
CA VAL A 97 -15.37 -1.18 -5.74
C VAL A 97 -14.83 -1.39 -7.16
N PRO A 98 -15.63 -1.17 -8.20
CA PRO A 98 -15.20 -1.43 -9.57
C PRO A 98 -14.11 -0.49 -10.07
N ARG A 99 -14.08 0.75 -9.57
CA ARG A 99 -13.05 1.75 -9.91
C ARG A 99 -12.96 2.80 -8.81
N ALA A 100 -11.75 3.35 -8.59
CA ALA A 100 -11.48 4.31 -7.53
C ALA A 100 -10.38 5.32 -7.90
N LEU A 101 -10.30 6.42 -7.18
CA LEU A 101 -9.10 7.23 -7.10
C LEU A 101 -8.08 6.47 -6.22
N LEU A 102 -6.88 6.26 -6.74
CA LEU A 102 -5.81 5.56 -6.05
C LEU A 102 -4.74 6.58 -5.65
N ALA A 103 -4.51 6.72 -4.36
CA ALA A 103 -3.53 7.65 -3.81
C ALA A 103 -2.58 6.90 -2.87
N GLY A 104 -1.28 7.22 -2.95
CA GLY A 104 -0.32 6.59 -2.09
C GLY A 104 1.04 7.25 -2.12
N TYR A 105 1.88 6.89 -1.17
CA TYR A 105 3.27 7.28 -1.13
C TYR A 105 4.16 6.06 -0.91
N ASP A 106 5.42 6.14 -1.34
CA ASP A 106 6.41 5.07 -1.21
C ASP A 106 5.86 3.74 -1.75
N TRP A 107 5.80 2.64 -0.96
CA TRP A 107 5.26 1.35 -1.38
C TRP A 107 3.77 1.40 -1.77
N GLY A 108 2.98 2.21 -1.08
CA GLY A 108 1.58 2.41 -1.41
C GLY A 108 1.40 3.12 -2.75
N GLY A 109 2.26 4.10 -3.05
CA GLY A 109 2.29 4.75 -4.36
C GLY A 109 2.67 3.78 -5.48
N ARG A 110 3.62 2.85 -5.23
CA ARG A 110 3.99 1.79 -6.19
C ARG A 110 2.83 0.84 -6.47
N ALA A 111 2.11 0.39 -5.42
CA ALA A 111 0.93 -0.45 -5.57
C ALA A 111 -0.15 0.24 -6.43
N ALA A 112 -0.43 1.52 -6.16
CA ALA A 112 -1.36 2.32 -6.93
C ALA A 112 -0.93 2.46 -8.40
N CYS A 113 0.36 2.69 -8.66
CA CYS A 113 0.93 2.77 -10.01
C CYS A 113 0.77 1.46 -10.79
N VAL A 114 0.99 0.31 -10.14
CA VAL A 114 0.80 -1.01 -10.78
C VAL A 114 -0.64 -1.20 -11.22
N VAL A 115 -1.61 -0.89 -10.34
CA VAL A 115 -3.04 -1.02 -10.71
C VAL A 115 -3.39 -0.05 -11.84
N ALA A 116 -2.96 1.21 -11.77
CA ALA A 116 -3.22 2.20 -12.81
C ALA A 116 -2.61 1.83 -14.17
N ALA A 117 -1.45 1.16 -14.17
CA ALA A 117 -0.76 0.76 -15.39
C ALA A 117 -1.35 -0.51 -16.03
N LEU A 118 -1.70 -1.52 -15.22
CA LEU A 118 -2.14 -2.82 -15.72
C LEU A 118 -3.66 -2.95 -15.82
N TRP A 119 -4.42 -2.18 -15.05
CA TRP A 119 -5.88 -2.16 -15.02
C TRP A 119 -6.40 -0.70 -15.01
N PRO A 120 -6.12 0.08 -16.06
CA PRO A 120 -6.47 1.50 -16.11
C PRO A 120 -7.98 1.76 -15.94
N GLU A 121 -8.82 0.81 -16.33
CA GLU A 121 -10.29 0.88 -16.13
C GLU A 121 -10.69 0.86 -14.64
N ARG A 122 -9.82 0.37 -13.76
CA ARG A 122 -10.04 0.32 -12.30
C ARG A 122 -9.63 1.64 -11.61
N CYS A 123 -8.92 2.53 -12.33
CA CYS A 123 -8.37 3.77 -11.80
C CYS A 123 -9.11 4.97 -12.38
N THR A 124 -9.74 5.80 -11.53
CA THR A 124 -10.35 7.07 -11.93
C THR A 124 -9.37 8.23 -11.89
N GLY A 125 -8.28 8.08 -11.15
CA GLY A 125 -7.19 9.03 -11.01
C GLY A 125 -6.11 8.44 -10.12
N LEU A 126 -4.86 8.84 -10.36
CA LEU A 126 -3.68 8.40 -9.63
C LEU A 126 -2.97 9.58 -8.97
N LEU A 127 -2.69 9.45 -7.68
CA LEU A 127 -1.85 10.37 -6.93
C LEU A 127 -0.72 9.59 -6.27
N SER A 128 0.51 9.78 -6.75
CA SER A 128 1.69 9.09 -6.26
C SER A 128 2.70 10.08 -5.70
N PHE A 129 2.99 10.00 -4.41
CA PHE A 129 3.96 10.83 -3.73
C PHE A 129 5.22 10.08 -3.39
N ASN A 130 6.37 10.67 -3.65
CA ASN A 130 7.67 10.18 -3.22
C ASN A 130 7.82 8.65 -3.43
N SER A 131 7.38 8.19 -4.60
CA SER A 131 7.48 6.80 -5.00
C SER A 131 7.94 6.67 -6.44
N TYR A 132 8.51 5.51 -6.78
CA TYR A 132 8.79 5.17 -8.18
C TYR A 132 7.49 4.75 -8.85
N ASN A 133 7.24 5.23 -10.06
CA ASN A 133 6.05 4.84 -10.80
C ASN A 133 6.08 3.34 -11.13
N ILE A 134 7.15 2.88 -11.80
CA ILE A 134 7.43 1.46 -12.04
C ILE A 134 8.94 1.29 -11.95
N GLN A 135 9.38 0.34 -11.15
CA GLN A 135 10.79 0.04 -10.96
C GLN A 135 11.30 -0.86 -12.09
N ASP A 136 12.44 -0.51 -12.68
CA ASP A 136 13.14 -1.36 -13.61
C ASP A 136 13.94 -2.44 -12.86
N ILE A 137 13.26 -3.56 -12.55
CA ILE A 137 13.83 -4.67 -11.80
C ILE A 137 14.99 -5.33 -12.57
N ALA A 138 14.97 -5.31 -13.91
CA ALA A 138 16.04 -5.88 -14.73
C ALA A 138 17.38 -5.19 -14.50
N ARG A 139 17.36 -3.91 -14.12
CA ARG A 139 18.55 -3.12 -13.82
C ARG A 139 18.93 -3.09 -12.34
N ALA A 140 18.12 -3.66 -11.46
CA ALA A 140 18.34 -3.58 -10.01
C ALA A 140 19.65 -4.23 -9.52
N MET A 141 20.26 -5.10 -10.32
CA MET A 141 21.57 -5.71 -10.03
C MET A 141 22.76 -4.89 -10.52
N GLN A 142 22.51 -3.79 -11.23
CA GLN A 142 23.58 -2.89 -11.69
C GLN A 142 23.78 -1.77 -10.66
N PRO A 143 25.02 -1.45 -10.29
CA PRO A 143 25.27 -0.34 -9.37
C PRO A 143 24.82 0.98 -9.99
N ASP A 144 24.23 1.82 -9.16
CA ASP A 144 23.83 3.18 -9.52
C ASP A 144 24.94 4.20 -9.18
N LEU A 145 24.64 5.48 -9.35
CA LEU A 145 25.57 6.54 -8.94
C LEU A 145 25.88 6.44 -7.44
N PRO A 146 27.13 6.69 -7.02
CA PRO A 146 27.53 6.56 -5.61
C PRO A 146 26.62 7.28 -4.60
N ARG A 147 26.07 8.44 -4.97
CA ARG A 147 25.12 9.18 -4.12
C ARG A 147 23.80 8.43 -3.93
N ASN A 148 23.31 7.71 -4.95
CA ASN A 148 22.09 6.94 -4.89
C ASN A 148 22.30 5.68 -4.06
N GLU A 149 23.43 4.97 -4.30
CA GLU A 149 23.83 3.81 -3.48
C GLU A 149 23.92 4.19 -1.99
N HIS A 150 24.54 5.35 -1.70
CA HIS A 150 24.63 5.86 -0.34
C HIS A 150 23.25 6.17 0.26
N SER A 151 22.35 6.76 -0.50
CA SER A 151 21.01 7.10 -0.01
C SER A 151 20.12 5.87 0.21
N LEU A 152 20.36 4.80 -0.55
CA LEU A 152 19.56 3.57 -0.55
C LEU A 152 20.21 2.40 0.21
N TRP A 153 21.33 2.65 0.94
CA TRP A 153 22.09 1.63 1.67
C TRP A 153 21.21 0.72 2.56
N TYR A 154 20.14 1.29 3.16
CA TYR A 154 19.23 0.56 4.03
C TYR A 154 18.48 -0.55 3.30
N GLN A 155 18.22 -0.43 2.01
CA GLN A 155 17.60 -1.47 1.21
C GLN A 155 18.48 -2.71 1.15
N TYR A 156 19.79 -2.54 0.94
CA TYR A 156 20.74 -3.64 0.96
C TYR A 156 20.88 -4.26 2.36
N TYR A 157 20.84 -3.41 3.39
CA TYR A 157 20.85 -3.88 4.78
C TYR A 157 19.65 -4.78 5.06
N PHE A 158 18.45 -4.40 4.66
CA PHE A 158 17.23 -5.17 4.87
C PHE A 158 17.21 -6.51 4.12
N HIS A 159 17.91 -6.62 3.01
CA HIS A 159 18.10 -7.87 2.29
C HIS A 159 19.14 -8.82 2.96
N SER A 160 19.86 -8.36 3.96
CA SER A 160 20.85 -9.17 4.68
C SER A 160 20.22 -9.94 5.85
N GLU A 161 20.85 -11.07 6.25
CA GLU A 161 20.45 -11.81 7.46
C GLU A 161 20.55 -10.93 8.73
N ARG A 162 21.51 -10.01 8.76
CA ARG A 162 21.65 -9.03 9.85
C ARG A 162 20.44 -8.09 9.92
N GLY A 163 20.00 -7.58 8.76
CA GLY A 163 18.80 -6.74 8.68
C GLY A 163 17.54 -7.49 9.10
N ARG A 164 17.37 -8.72 8.63
CA ARG A 164 16.26 -9.58 9.03
C ARG A 164 16.19 -9.78 10.54
N ARG A 165 17.33 -10.08 11.17
CA ARG A 165 17.41 -10.24 12.63
C ARG A 165 17.16 -8.94 13.39
N GLY A 166 17.64 -7.81 12.87
CA GLY A 166 17.41 -6.51 13.45
C GLY A 166 15.93 -6.15 13.48
N LEU A 167 15.24 -6.31 12.34
CA LEU A 167 13.81 -6.04 12.22
C LEU A 167 12.91 -6.99 13.04
N ALA A 168 13.43 -8.16 13.41
CA ALA A 168 12.68 -9.14 14.23
C ALA A 168 12.78 -8.88 15.75
N GLN A 169 13.54 -7.86 16.17
CA GLN A 169 13.75 -7.54 17.60
C GLN A 169 12.77 -6.49 18.14
N ASP A 170 12.00 -5.82 17.26
CA ASP A 170 10.98 -4.84 17.61
C ASP A 170 9.56 -5.42 17.29
#